data_90d26a9269ea0d09279e6f476bad744e
#
_entry.id   90d26a9269ea0d09279e6f476bad744e
#
_cell.length_a   1.000
_cell.length_b   1.000
_cell.length_c   1.000
_cell.angle_alpha   90.00
_cell.angle_beta   90.00
_cell.angle_gamma   90.00
#
_symmetry.space_group_name_H-M   'P 1'
#
loop_
_entity.id
_entity.type
_entity.pdbx_description
1 polymer ?
#
loop_
_entity_poly.entity_id
_entity_poly.type
_entity_poly.pdbx_seq_one_letter_code
_entity_poly.pdbx_strand_id
1 'polypeptide(L)'
;MTQSTGVNRRDVLKSAAAAGAVGLSGLAGCTEGSSGGSSEYPSLGNYPIEGDTATFGFNVPTSGPYSSEGEDELRGYKLAVKHLNNGGGWVDDFGDLSGDGVLDYQIDFVTGDTATDADTARESASRMISRDNVIMFSGGSSSAVAIAQQGLAQEESVMFMCCLTHSNDTTGKDCVRYSFREMFNAYMTGQALAPVVTEEYGDDLSFYQLYADYSWGQTVQESMKQFFEEAGWSEVDSVPTPLGTSDYSSYLSEAANSGADVLFLDHYGLDGANSVSQAIEAGIDEEMEIVLPLYNRPMAQAAGGAIEGIFGTIAWDSQIDNEPSNTFTEAFGSEYDGRVPSGPAQLAYAQTLQYAAATERAGTFYPPEVIRELEGYEYDNIGMGKETMRACDHQAQRAIPVVQGLSESEQGEGQFFEIVNITGRDQVGYGCDAGPAAKCELGKYGDE
;
A
#
# COMPACT_ATOMS: atom_id res chain seq x y z
N MET A 1 9.42 -32.19 35.27
CA MET A 1 10.53 -31.61 34.48
C MET A 1 10.76 -32.57 33.31
N THR A 2 10.14 -32.31 32.20
CA THR A 2 10.37 -32.97 30.93
C THR A 2 10.52 -31.87 29.88
N GLN A 3 11.79 -31.66 29.47
CA GLN A 3 12.11 -30.77 28.37
C GLN A 3 11.65 -31.42 27.06
N SER A 4 10.76 -30.76 26.35
CA SER A 4 10.41 -31.06 24.95
C SER A 4 11.43 -30.36 24.09
N THR A 5 12.34 -31.10 23.47
CA THR A 5 13.21 -30.58 22.41
C THR A 5 12.43 -30.60 21.10
N GLY A 6 11.95 -29.44 20.68
CA GLY A 6 11.38 -29.24 19.37
C GLY A 6 12.46 -29.37 18.30
N VAL A 7 12.31 -30.33 17.40
CA VAL A 7 13.19 -30.48 16.24
C VAL A 7 12.69 -29.48 15.17
N ASN A 8 13.56 -28.56 14.79
CA ASN A 8 13.27 -27.55 13.80
C ASN A 8 13.12 -28.18 12.40
N ARG A 9 12.13 -27.81 11.63
CA ARG A 9 11.86 -28.33 10.27
C ARG A 9 13.08 -28.27 9.33
N ARG A 10 13.97 -27.30 9.53
CA ARG A 10 15.23 -27.15 8.79
C ARG A 10 16.16 -28.37 8.93
N ASP A 11 16.18 -29.05 10.09
CA ASP A 11 17.06 -30.19 10.33
C ASP A 11 16.57 -31.51 9.67
N VAL A 12 15.25 -31.56 9.38
CA VAL A 12 14.66 -32.76 8.71
C VAL A 12 14.95 -32.75 7.21
N LEU A 13 15.00 -31.59 6.57
CA LEU A 13 15.30 -31.46 5.13
C LEU A 13 16.76 -31.72 4.81
N LYS A 14 17.70 -31.37 5.70
CA LYS A 14 19.13 -31.67 5.53
C LYS A 14 19.47 -33.16 5.66
N SER A 15 18.60 -33.97 6.26
CA SER A 15 18.83 -35.40 6.49
C SER A 15 18.37 -36.32 5.35
N ALA A 16 17.56 -35.81 4.40
CA ALA A 16 17.04 -36.62 3.29
C ALA A 16 17.97 -36.70 2.06
N ALA A 17 19.00 -35.85 1.98
CA ALA A 17 19.92 -35.79 0.82
C ALA A 17 21.12 -36.76 0.87
N ALA A 18 21.23 -37.64 1.87
CA ALA A 18 22.43 -38.47 2.11
C ALA A 18 22.29 -39.97 1.82
N ALA A 19 21.34 -40.42 1.01
CA ALA A 19 21.18 -41.84 0.68
C ALA A 19 20.93 -42.08 -0.81
N GLY A 20 21.99 -42.18 -1.61
CA GLY A 20 21.86 -42.69 -2.99
C GLY A 20 23.00 -42.33 -3.94
N ALA A 21 24.20 -42.84 -3.74
CA ALA A 21 25.19 -42.89 -4.80
C ALA A 21 26.17 -44.08 -4.59
N VAL A 22 25.93 -45.16 -5.31
CA VAL A 22 26.99 -46.16 -5.59
C VAL A 22 26.99 -46.45 -7.10
N GLY A 23 28.06 -46.08 -7.75
CA GLY A 23 28.68 -46.79 -8.89
C GLY A 23 28.39 -46.29 -10.30
N LEU A 24 29.34 -45.66 -10.94
CA LEU A 24 30.17 -46.25 -11.99
C LEU A 24 31.21 -45.23 -12.51
N SER A 25 32.46 -45.69 -12.51
CA SER A 25 33.66 -45.00 -12.96
C SER A 25 33.75 -44.79 -14.47
N GLY A 26 34.29 -43.64 -14.90
CA GLY A 26 34.79 -43.49 -16.26
C GLY A 26 35.12 -42.06 -16.72
N LEU A 27 36.42 -41.74 -16.66
CA LEU A 27 37.22 -40.85 -17.52
C LEU A 27 37.16 -39.32 -17.35
N ALA A 28 38.37 -38.82 -17.14
CA ALA A 28 38.84 -37.48 -16.90
C ALA A 28 38.49 -36.43 -17.96
N GLY A 29 38.22 -35.23 -17.48
CA GLY A 29 38.26 -33.97 -18.20
C GLY A 29 38.22 -32.83 -17.20
N CYS A 30 39.40 -32.23 -16.90
CA CYS A 30 39.46 -31.03 -16.07
C CYS A 30 38.81 -29.86 -16.79
N THR A 31 37.77 -29.32 -16.23
CA THR A 31 37.38 -27.92 -16.35
C THR A 31 37.00 -27.44 -14.97
N GLU A 32 37.75 -26.44 -14.48
CA GLU A 32 37.35 -25.64 -13.34
C GLU A 32 35.99 -25.02 -13.71
N GLY A 33 34.93 -25.52 -13.11
CA GLY A 33 33.55 -25.00 -13.24
C GLY A 33 33.10 -24.56 -11.87
N SER A 34 32.79 -23.27 -11.77
CA SER A 34 32.07 -22.68 -10.66
C SER A 34 30.94 -23.57 -10.16
N SER A 35 30.84 -23.73 -8.85
CA SER A 35 29.73 -24.39 -8.17
C SER A 35 28.44 -23.58 -8.33
N GLY A 36 27.84 -23.63 -9.52
CA GLY A 36 26.46 -23.23 -9.71
C GLY A 36 25.58 -24.38 -9.23
N GLY A 37 24.98 -24.26 -8.06
CA GLY A 37 23.87 -25.12 -7.68
C GLY A 37 22.78 -24.95 -8.74
N SER A 38 22.28 -26.08 -9.31
CA SER A 38 21.08 -26.00 -10.16
C SER A 38 19.94 -25.47 -9.31
N SER A 39 19.44 -24.29 -9.64
CA SER A 39 18.21 -23.76 -9.03
C SER A 39 17.08 -24.77 -9.27
N GLU A 40 16.25 -25.00 -8.26
CA GLU A 40 15.10 -25.92 -8.34
C GLU A 40 14.09 -25.47 -9.40
N TYR A 41 14.05 -24.15 -9.68
CA TYR A 41 13.13 -23.50 -10.62
C TYR A 41 13.88 -22.91 -11.83
N PRO A 42 13.20 -22.74 -12.98
CA PRO A 42 13.77 -22.07 -14.15
C PRO A 42 14.04 -20.57 -13.86
N SER A 43 14.90 -19.94 -14.65
CA SER A 43 15.09 -18.49 -14.58
C SER A 43 13.81 -17.76 -14.98
N LEU A 44 13.39 -16.80 -14.16
CA LEU A 44 12.21 -15.95 -14.41
C LEU A 44 12.40 -14.60 -13.71
N GLY A 45 12.17 -13.49 -14.43
CA GLY A 45 12.53 -12.17 -13.93
C GLY A 45 14.02 -12.12 -13.57
N ASN A 46 14.31 -11.63 -12.36
CA ASN A 46 15.68 -11.59 -11.83
C ASN A 46 16.04 -12.80 -10.94
N TYR A 47 15.23 -13.86 -10.98
CA TYR A 47 15.56 -15.13 -10.34
C TYR A 47 16.30 -16.06 -11.31
N PRO A 48 17.35 -16.79 -10.91
CA PRO A 48 17.91 -16.88 -9.56
C PRO A 48 18.81 -15.69 -9.20
N ILE A 49 18.89 -15.37 -7.91
CA ILE A 49 19.76 -14.32 -7.39
C ILE A 49 21.22 -14.81 -7.45
N GLU A 50 22.11 -13.94 -7.92
CA GLU A 50 23.56 -14.20 -7.91
C GLU A 50 24.21 -13.63 -6.63
N GLY A 51 25.05 -14.42 -5.96
CA GLY A 51 25.73 -13.99 -4.74
C GLY A 51 24.94 -14.28 -3.47
N ASP A 52 25.12 -13.45 -2.46
CA ASP A 52 24.56 -13.56 -1.10
C ASP A 52 23.67 -12.39 -0.68
N THR A 53 23.31 -11.55 -1.64
CA THR A 53 22.53 -10.34 -1.42
C THR A 53 21.33 -10.28 -2.37
N ALA A 54 20.14 -10.06 -1.84
CA ALA A 54 18.93 -9.79 -2.60
C ALA A 54 18.65 -8.28 -2.60
N THR A 55 18.42 -7.69 -3.76
CA THR A 55 18.18 -6.24 -3.90
C THR A 55 16.69 -5.95 -4.05
N PHE A 56 16.15 -5.07 -3.21
CA PHE A 56 14.80 -4.52 -3.33
C PHE A 56 14.82 -3.14 -3.99
N GLY A 57 13.77 -2.81 -4.73
CA GLY A 57 13.62 -1.50 -5.37
C GLY A 57 12.53 -0.66 -4.67
N PHE A 58 12.82 0.59 -4.30
CA PHE A 58 11.82 1.49 -3.75
C PHE A 58 11.67 2.72 -4.65
N ASN A 59 10.62 2.70 -5.46
CA ASN A 59 10.36 3.70 -6.49
C ASN A 59 9.21 4.61 -6.03
N VAL A 60 9.57 5.66 -5.30
CA VAL A 60 8.64 6.56 -4.61
C VAL A 60 8.73 7.99 -5.15
N PRO A 61 7.71 8.83 -5.02
CA PRO A 61 7.79 10.23 -5.38
C PRO A 61 8.62 10.99 -4.32
N THR A 62 9.87 11.35 -4.64
CA THR A 62 10.69 12.29 -3.84
C THR A 62 10.59 13.70 -4.37
N SER A 63 9.86 13.90 -5.46
CA SER A 63 9.47 15.19 -6.05
C SER A 63 8.02 15.13 -6.56
N GLY A 64 7.44 16.28 -6.93
CA GLY A 64 6.06 16.38 -7.40
C GLY A 64 5.01 16.47 -6.27
N PRO A 65 3.70 16.37 -6.61
CA PRO A 65 2.58 16.60 -5.67
C PRO A 65 2.54 15.68 -4.46
N TYR A 66 3.14 14.48 -4.53
CA TYR A 66 3.13 13.48 -3.46
C TYR A 66 4.50 13.25 -2.81
N SER A 67 5.39 14.26 -2.87
CA SER A 67 6.76 14.13 -2.35
C SER A 67 6.83 13.91 -0.84
N SER A 68 5.93 14.50 -0.07
CA SER A 68 5.88 14.30 1.39
C SER A 68 5.48 12.88 1.78
N GLU A 69 4.55 12.30 1.05
CA GLU A 69 4.14 10.90 1.21
C GLU A 69 5.26 9.95 0.83
N GLY A 70 5.91 10.19 -0.32
CA GLY A 70 7.02 9.36 -0.80
C GLY A 70 8.25 9.39 0.11
N GLU A 71 8.54 10.53 0.73
CA GLU A 71 9.60 10.60 1.75
C GLU A 71 9.27 9.73 2.98
N ASP A 72 8.01 9.69 3.39
CA ASP A 72 7.60 8.93 4.55
C ASP A 72 7.52 7.43 4.23
N GLU A 73 7.04 7.05 3.03
CA GLU A 73 7.15 5.69 2.51
C GLU A 73 8.61 5.22 2.53
N LEU A 74 9.54 6.04 2.04
CA LEU A 74 10.95 5.69 1.99
C LEU A 74 11.57 5.43 3.37
N ARG A 75 11.11 6.14 4.42
CA ARG A 75 11.51 5.84 5.80
C ARG A 75 10.99 4.46 6.24
N GLY A 76 9.74 4.13 5.92
CA GLY A 76 9.16 2.81 6.21
C GLY A 76 9.92 1.68 5.54
N TYR A 77 10.24 1.80 4.26
CA TYR A 77 11.04 0.83 3.51
C TYR A 77 12.44 0.61 4.09
N LYS A 78 13.16 1.70 4.38
CA LYS A 78 14.50 1.62 4.98
C LYS A 78 14.48 0.94 6.34
N LEU A 79 13.46 1.22 7.16
CA LEU A 79 13.28 0.58 8.45
C LEU A 79 13.00 -0.92 8.28
N ALA A 80 12.17 -1.30 7.30
CA ALA A 80 11.89 -2.70 7.01
C ALA A 80 13.15 -3.46 6.64
N VAL A 81 13.96 -2.95 5.71
CA VAL A 81 15.23 -3.57 5.31
C VAL A 81 16.20 -3.67 6.49
N LYS A 82 16.28 -2.61 7.33
CA LYS A 82 17.10 -2.66 8.54
C LYS A 82 16.68 -3.78 9.48
N HIS A 83 15.37 -3.95 9.70
CA HIS A 83 14.86 -4.99 10.59
C HIS A 83 14.95 -6.39 9.98
N LEU A 84 14.76 -6.55 8.67
CA LEU A 84 14.99 -7.83 8.00
C LEU A 84 16.42 -8.33 8.20
N ASN A 85 17.40 -7.45 8.21
CA ASN A 85 18.81 -7.83 8.36
C ASN A 85 19.32 -7.90 9.81
N ASN A 86 18.63 -7.27 10.78
CA ASN A 86 19.18 -7.11 12.13
C ASN A 86 18.17 -7.45 13.25
N GLY A 87 16.94 -7.84 12.89
CA GLY A 87 15.85 -7.99 13.86
C GLY A 87 15.27 -6.65 14.30
N GLY A 88 14.25 -6.70 15.13
CA GLY A 88 13.53 -5.55 15.67
C GLY A 88 12.20 -5.28 14.99
N GLY A 89 11.38 -4.45 15.65
CA GLY A 89 10.03 -4.13 15.18
C GLY A 89 9.19 -5.38 14.97
N TRP A 90 8.38 -5.40 13.94
CA TRP A 90 7.52 -6.55 13.64
C TRP A 90 8.29 -7.82 13.21
N VAL A 91 9.54 -7.72 12.76
CA VAL A 91 10.33 -8.90 12.37
C VAL A 91 10.48 -9.88 13.53
N ASP A 92 10.57 -9.37 14.77
CA ASP A 92 10.67 -10.20 15.97
C ASP A 92 9.35 -10.94 16.29
N ASP A 93 8.21 -10.42 15.81
CA ASP A 93 6.86 -10.97 16.01
C ASP A 93 6.35 -11.78 14.81
N PHE A 94 6.91 -11.56 13.60
CA PHE A 94 6.63 -12.38 12.41
C PHE A 94 7.31 -13.74 12.53
N GLY A 95 6.54 -14.79 12.77
CA GLY A 95 7.09 -16.13 13.00
C GLY A 95 7.86 -16.74 11.80
N ASP A 96 7.72 -16.16 10.62
CA ASP A 96 8.40 -16.57 9.39
C ASP A 96 9.77 -15.88 9.22
N LEU A 97 9.98 -14.70 9.81
CA LEU A 97 11.18 -13.89 9.65
C LEU A 97 12.20 -14.17 10.75
N SER A 98 13.49 -14.13 10.43
CA SER A 98 14.58 -14.42 11.36
C SER A 98 15.30 -13.16 11.88
N GLY A 99 15.20 -12.04 11.13
CA GLY A 99 16.02 -10.87 11.39
C GLY A 99 17.49 -11.03 11.00
N ASP A 100 17.83 -12.03 10.20
CA ASP A 100 19.17 -12.28 9.66
C ASP A 100 19.12 -12.42 8.13
N GLY A 101 18.43 -11.49 7.49
CA GLY A 101 18.13 -11.50 6.06
C GLY A 101 16.85 -12.28 5.73
N VAL A 102 16.72 -12.68 4.47
CA VAL A 102 15.63 -13.52 3.93
C VAL A 102 16.23 -14.69 3.17
N LEU A 103 15.87 -15.93 3.51
CA LEU A 103 16.43 -17.16 2.91
C LEU A 103 17.97 -17.20 2.91
N ASP A 104 18.61 -16.73 3.97
CA ASP A 104 20.08 -16.61 4.11
C ASP A 104 20.72 -15.53 3.19
N TYR A 105 19.91 -14.68 2.47
CA TYR A 105 20.40 -13.51 1.73
C TYR A 105 20.30 -12.25 2.58
N GLN A 106 21.35 -11.43 2.58
CA GLN A 106 21.25 -10.06 3.08
C GLN A 106 20.40 -9.24 2.14
N ILE A 107 19.59 -8.32 2.67
CA ILE A 107 18.74 -7.46 1.86
C ILE A 107 19.43 -6.11 1.68
N ASP A 108 19.67 -5.73 0.43
CA ASP A 108 20.07 -4.38 0.02
C ASP A 108 18.91 -3.71 -0.73
N PHE A 109 19.02 -2.41 -0.98
CA PHE A 109 17.99 -1.69 -1.73
C PHE A 109 18.53 -0.58 -2.62
N VAL A 110 17.78 -0.29 -3.67
CA VAL A 110 17.94 0.89 -4.51
C VAL A 110 16.68 1.74 -4.47
N THR A 111 16.84 3.06 -4.71
CA THR A 111 15.73 4.00 -4.69
C THR A 111 15.60 4.75 -6.00
N GLY A 112 14.38 5.11 -6.38
CA GLY A 112 14.07 5.95 -7.53
C GLY A 112 13.07 7.04 -7.18
N ASP A 113 13.05 8.07 -8.01
CA ASP A 113 12.04 9.13 -7.96
C ASP A 113 11.05 8.94 -9.10
N THR A 114 9.76 8.80 -8.75
CA THR A 114 8.67 8.73 -9.73
C THR A 114 8.19 10.10 -10.19
N ALA A 115 8.55 11.16 -9.46
CA ALA A 115 8.05 12.53 -9.67
C ALA A 115 6.50 12.63 -9.75
N THR A 116 5.77 11.62 -9.24
CA THR A 116 4.33 11.45 -9.40
C THR A 116 3.88 11.32 -10.89
N ASP A 117 4.79 10.94 -11.78
CA ASP A 117 4.60 10.82 -13.23
C ASP A 117 4.78 9.36 -13.68
N ALA A 118 3.83 8.84 -14.47
CA ALA A 118 3.78 7.43 -14.85
C ALA A 118 4.95 7.00 -15.75
N ASP A 119 5.35 7.85 -16.70
CA ASP A 119 6.45 7.54 -17.62
C ASP A 119 7.78 7.56 -16.89
N THR A 120 8.03 8.57 -16.05
CA THR A 120 9.21 8.68 -15.19
C THR A 120 9.32 7.48 -14.25
N ALA A 121 8.21 7.07 -13.64
CA ALA A 121 8.15 5.93 -12.75
C ALA A 121 8.49 4.61 -13.46
N ARG A 122 7.91 4.39 -14.66
CA ARG A 122 8.18 3.20 -15.47
C ARG A 122 9.65 3.13 -15.90
N GLU A 123 10.24 4.27 -16.34
CA GLU A 123 11.67 4.33 -16.68
C GLU A 123 12.56 4.04 -15.49
N SER A 124 12.23 4.59 -14.31
CA SER A 124 12.96 4.37 -13.06
C SER A 124 12.89 2.89 -12.65
N ALA A 125 11.70 2.29 -12.62
CA ALA A 125 11.52 0.87 -12.30
C ALA A 125 12.23 -0.05 -13.31
N SER A 126 12.16 0.25 -14.61
CA SER A 126 12.88 -0.52 -15.65
C SER A 126 14.41 -0.50 -15.44
N ARG A 127 14.97 0.63 -14.97
CA ARG A 127 16.41 0.68 -14.60
C ARG A 127 16.72 -0.19 -13.39
N MET A 128 15.88 -0.15 -12.36
CA MET A 128 16.03 -1.01 -11.17
C MET A 128 16.02 -2.49 -11.54
N ILE A 129 15.09 -2.90 -12.40
CA ILE A 129 14.97 -4.29 -12.86
C ILE A 129 16.18 -4.70 -13.70
N SER A 130 16.54 -3.90 -14.71
CA SER A 130 17.52 -4.32 -15.73
C SER A 130 18.99 -4.06 -15.37
N ARG A 131 19.27 -3.15 -14.43
CA ARG A 131 20.64 -2.77 -14.06
C ARG A 131 21.02 -3.15 -12.65
N ASP A 132 20.05 -3.00 -11.73
CA ASP A 132 20.28 -3.24 -10.31
C ASP A 132 19.76 -4.61 -9.88
N ASN A 133 19.17 -5.39 -10.80
CA ASN A 133 18.67 -6.76 -10.63
C ASN A 133 17.72 -6.90 -9.41
N VAL A 134 16.83 -5.93 -9.20
CA VAL A 134 15.89 -6.00 -8.09
C VAL A 134 14.97 -7.21 -8.24
N ILE A 135 14.81 -7.97 -7.15
CA ILE A 135 13.94 -9.16 -7.13
C ILE A 135 12.48 -8.82 -6.86
N MET A 136 12.25 -7.70 -6.22
CA MET A 136 10.94 -7.06 -6.04
C MET A 136 11.11 -5.56 -6.02
N PHE A 137 10.06 -4.84 -6.35
CA PHE A 137 10.02 -3.39 -6.11
C PHE A 137 8.68 -2.97 -5.53
N SER A 138 8.66 -1.81 -4.89
CA SER A 138 7.49 -1.26 -4.22
C SER A 138 7.45 0.27 -4.38
N GLY A 139 6.29 0.85 -4.11
CA GLY A 139 6.00 2.26 -4.28
C GLY A 139 4.63 2.43 -4.95
N GLY A 140 4.44 3.57 -5.59
CA GLY A 140 3.19 3.84 -6.29
C GLY A 140 2.66 5.22 -5.98
N SER A 141 2.25 5.49 -4.75
CA SER A 141 1.59 6.70 -4.26
C SER A 141 0.46 7.23 -5.18
N SER A 142 0.74 7.54 -6.43
CA SER A 142 -0.25 7.84 -7.47
C SER A 142 -0.74 6.57 -8.16
N SER A 143 -2.05 6.42 -8.33
CA SER A 143 -2.64 5.25 -8.98
C SER A 143 -2.25 5.12 -10.45
N ALA A 144 -2.06 6.23 -11.17
CA ALA A 144 -1.53 6.19 -12.54
C ALA A 144 -0.10 5.64 -12.58
N VAL A 145 0.73 6.05 -11.63
CA VAL A 145 2.10 5.54 -11.45
C VAL A 145 2.08 4.05 -11.14
N ALA A 146 1.24 3.62 -10.19
CA ALA A 146 1.14 2.21 -9.82
C ALA A 146 0.67 1.31 -10.96
N ILE A 147 -0.33 1.74 -11.74
CA ILE A 147 -0.80 1.00 -12.92
C ILE A 147 0.31 0.85 -13.97
N ALA A 148 1.12 1.89 -14.20
CA ALA A 148 2.27 1.80 -15.10
C ALA A 148 3.35 0.84 -14.58
N GLN A 149 3.63 0.86 -13.28
CA GLN A 149 4.62 -0.01 -12.64
C GLN A 149 4.18 -1.47 -12.58
N GLN A 150 2.91 -1.75 -12.24
CA GLN A 150 2.40 -3.13 -12.21
C GLN A 150 2.33 -3.76 -13.61
N GLY A 151 2.05 -2.98 -14.66
CA GLY A 151 2.17 -3.44 -16.03
C GLY A 151 3.59 -3.88 -16.36
N LEU A 152 4.61 -3.10 -15.96
CA LEU A 152 6.01 -3.46 -16.10
C LEU A 152 6.38 -4.71 -15.27
N ALA A 153 5.87 -4.81 -14.03
CA ALA A 153 6.08 -5.97 -13.18
C ALA A 153 5.62 -7.27 -13.83
N GLN A 154 4.44 -7.25 -14.47
CA GLN A 154 3.91 -8.40 -15.22
C GLN A 154 4.75 -8.71 -16.47
N GLU A 155 5.20 -7.69 -17.21
CA GLU A 155 6.03 -7.85 -18.42
C GLU A 155 7.39 -8.48 -18.08
N GLU A 156 8.02 -8.01 -17.00
CA GLU A 156 9.36 -8.43 -16.59
C GLU A 156 9.37 -9.61 -15.61
N SER A 157 8.19 -10.05 -15.17
CA SER A 157 8.03 -11.12 -14.16
C SER A 157 8.78 -10.83 -12.86
N VAL A 158 8.71 -9.58 -12.37
CA VAL A 158 9.29 -9.10 -11.12
C VAL A 158 8.17 -8.62 -10.21
N MET A 159 8.20 -9.02 -8.94
CA MET A 159 7.14 -8.70 -7.98
C MET A 159 7.03 -7.19 -7.72
N PHE A 160 5.80 -6.68 -7.71
CA PHE A 160 5.47 -5.30 -7.31
C PHE A 160 4.54 -5.30 -6.10
N MET A 161 5.02 -4.75 -5.00
CA MET A 161 4.20 -4.49 -3.82
C MET A 161 3.68 -3.06 -3.89
N CYS A 162 2.43 -2.91 -4.33
CA CYS A 162 1.81 -1.62 -4.62
C CYS A 162 1.48 -0.87 -3.33
N CYS A 163 2.20 0.21 -3.04
CA CYS A 163 2.03 1.02 -1.83
C CYS A 163 1.19 2.28 -2.09
N LEU A 164 0.40 2.65 -1.09
CA LEU A 164 -0.35 3.91 -1.00
C LEU A 164 -1.23 4.24 -2.23
N THR A 165 -1.60 3.25 -3.00
CA THR A 165 -2.42 3.36 -4.21
C THR A 165 -3.86 2.97 -3.91
N HIS A 166 -4.81 3.82 -4.24
CA HIS A 166 -6.18 3.72 -3.73
C HIS A 166 -7.26 3.60 -4.84
N SER A 167 -6.90 3.72 -6.14
CA SER A 167 -7.86 3.52 -7.23
C SER A 167 -8.47 2.11 -7.23
N ASN A 168 -9.75 2.00 -7.58
CA ASN A 168 -10.41 0.72 -7.83
C ASN A 168 -9.76 -0.05 -8.99
N ASP A 169 -9.22 0.67 -9.96
CA ASP A 169 -8.66 0.09 -11.18
C ASP A 169 -7.42 -0.75 -10.92
N THR A 170 -6.59 -0.37 -9.93
CA THR A 170 -5.31 -1.04 -9.61
C THR A 170 -5.47 -2.53 -9.35
N THR A 171 -6.48 -2.94 -8.58
CA THR A 171 -6.83 -4.34 -8.30
C THR A 171 -8.17 -4.73 -8.92
N GLY A 172 -8.67 -3.91 -9.86
CA GLY A 172 -9.84 -4.14 -10.68
C GLY A 172 -9.44 -4.41 -12.13
N LYS A 173 -9.85 -3.54 -13.06
CA LYS A 173 -9.62 -3.76 -14.51
C LYS A 173 -8.16 -3.80 -14.94
N ASP A 174 -7.26 -3.17 -14.18
CA ASP A 174 -5.82 -3.10 -14.46
C ASP A 174 -5.00 -4.05 -13.57
N CYS A 175 -5.65 -4.97 -12.84
CA CYS A 175 -4.97 -5.94 -12.00
C CYS A 175 -4.01 -6.84 -12.80
N VAL A 176 -2.94 -7.25 -12.18
CA VAL A 176 -1.96 -8.19 -12.76
C VAL A 176 -1.50 -9.21 -11.74
N ARG A 177 -0.99 -10.37 -12.22
CA ARG A 177 -0.53 -11.46 -11.36
C ARG A 177 0.66 -11.08 -10.46
N TYR A 178 1.52 -10.18 -10.92
CA TYR A 178 2.77 -9.80 -10.25
C TYR A 178 2.62 -8.58 -9.32
N SER A 179 1.39 -8.11 -9.06
CA SER A 179 1.14 -6.95 -8.17
C SER A 179 0.19 -7.30 -7.03
N PHE A 180 0.52 -6.85 -5.81
CA PHE A 180 -0.28 -6.99 -4.60
C PHE A 180 -0.45 -5.64 -3.92
N ARG A 181 -1.63 -5.37 -3.32
CA ARG A 181 -1.92 -4.10 -2.69
C ARG A 181 -2.46 -4.27 -1.28
N GLU A 182 -1.76 -3.68 -0.31
CA GLU A 182 -2.19 -3.62 1.09
C GLU A 182 -3.21 -2.51 1.34
N MET A 183 -3.05 -1.36 0.69
CA MET A 183 -3.97 -0.22 0.81
C MET A 183 -5.38 -0.60 0.36
N PHE A 184 -6.41 -0.23 1.11
CA PHE A 184 -7.81 -0.35 0.67
C PHE A 184 -8.07 0.53 -0.57
N ASN A 185 -9.16 0.28 -1.28
CA ASN A 185 -9.52 1.03 -2.49
C ASN A 185 -10.68 2.02 -2.26
N ALA A 186 -10.96 2.84 -3.27
CA ALA A 186 -12.01 3.85 -3.23
C ALA A 186 -13.42 3.25 -3.00
N TYR A 187 -13.70 2.06 -3.51
CA TYR A 187 -14.95 1.34 -3.27
C TYR A 187 -15.13 1.01 -1.78
N MET A 188 -14.06 0.50 -1.14
CA MET A 188 -14.04 0.21 0.29
C MET A 188 -14.16 1.50 1.13
N THR A 189 -13.57 2.62 0.67
CA THR A 189 -13.76 3.94 1.30
C THR A 189 -15.23 4.35 1.31
N GLY A 190 -15.93 4.23 0.19
CA GLY A 190 -17.36 4.55 0.12
C GLY A 190 -18.19 3.73 1.08
N GLN A 191 -17.91 2.42 1.17
CA GLN A 191 -18.57 1.53 2.13
C GLN A 191 -18.31 1.91 3.59
N ALA A 192 -17.11 2.40 3.91
CA ALA A 192 -16.76 2.78 5.27
C ALA A 192 -17.30 4.16 5.65
N LEU A 193 -17.23 5.10 4.73
CA LEU A 193 -17.50 6.52 4.99
C LEU A 193 -18.99 6.86 4.94
N ALA A 194 -19.73 6.34 3.97
CA ALA A 194 -21.13 6.70 3.77
C ALA A 194 -22.00 6.48 5.02
N PRO A 195 -21.96 5.32 5.71
CA PRO A 195 -22.78 5.13 6.91
C PRO A 195 -22.47 6.13 8.04
N VAL A 196 -21.19 6.51 8.21
CA VAL A 196 -20.75 7.41 9.28
C VAL A 196 -21.17 8.84 8.98
N VAL A 197 -20.94 9.30 7.75
CA VAL A 197 -21.25 10.67 7.33
C VAL A 197 -22.76 10.90 7.24
N THR A 198 -23.53 9.91 6.78
CA THR A 198 -25.00 10.06 6.73
C THR A 198 -25.64 9.97 8.12
N GLU A 199 -25.05 9.25 9.07
CA GLU A 199 -25.48 9.29 10.47
C GLU A 199 -25.28 10.68 11.10
N GLU A 200 -24.18 11.35 10.75
CA GLU A 200 -23.84 12.68 11.30
C GLU A 200 -24.63 13.80 10.62
N TYR A 201 -24.67 13.84 9.30
CA TYR A 201 -25.28 14.96 8.56
C TYR A 201 -26.76 14.75 8.24
N GLY A 202 -27.25 13.51 8.26
CA GLY A 202 -28.64 13.18 8.00
C GLY A 202 -28.92 12.61 6.61
N ASP A 203 -30.20 12.34 6.36
CA ASP A 203 -30.69 11.74 5.13
C ASP A 203 -31.10 12.82 4.09
N ASP A 204 -31.27 12.39 2.84
CA ASP A 204 -31.86 13.21 1.73
C ASP A 204 -31.05 14.49 1.38
N LEU A 205 -29.73 14.52 1.60
CA LEU A 205 -28.89 15.62 1.20
C LEU A 205 -28.46 15.53 -0.28
N SER A 206 -28.04 16.65 -0.81
CA SER A 206 -27.45 16.76 -2.13
C SER A 206 -25.94 17.03 -2.02
N PHE A 207 -25.15 16.53 -2.99
CA PHE A 207 -23.71 16.70 -2.96
C PHE A 207 -23.13 17.09 -4.31
N TYR A 208 -22.00 17.81 -4.25
CA TYR A 208 -21.17 18.22 -5.38
C TYR A 208 -19.78 17.64 -5.21
N GLN A 209 -19.13 17.17 -6.29
CA GLN A 209 -17.79 16.59 -6.20
C GLN A 209 -16.78 17.38 -7.02
N LEU A 210 -15.63 17.69 -6.42
CA LEU A 210 -14.42 18.11 -7.12
C LEU A 210 -13.40 16.98 -7.03
N TYR A 211 -13.01 16.39 -8.14
CA TYR A 211 -12.13 15.23 -8.15
C TYR A 211 -10.88 15.41 -9.01
N ALA A 212 -9.78 14.82 -8.59
CA ALA A 212 -8.53 14.84 -9.35
C ALA A 212 -8.66 14.03 -10.66
N ASP A 213 -8.31 14.63 -11.81
CA ASP A 213 -8.50 14.03 -13.14
C ASP A 213 -7.45 12.97 -13.47
N TYR A 214 -7.46 11.86 -12.73
CA TYR A 214 -6.71 10.65 -13.01
C TYR A 214 -7.41 9.43 -12.38
N SER A 215 -6.88 8.21 -12.59
CA SER A 215 -7.54 6.95 -12.21
C SER A 215 -8.08 6.92 -10.78
N TRP A 216 -7.35 7.48 -9.77
CA TRP A 216 -7.86 7.50 -8.41
C TRP A 216 -9.07 8.43 -8.26
N GLY A 217 -8.93 9.71 -8.67
CA GLY A 217 -10.01 10.68 -8.51
C GLY A 217 -11.29 10.24 -9.24
N GLN A 218 -11.16 9.67 -10.44
CA GLN A 218 -12.29 9.13 -11.19
C GLN A 218 -12.99 8.00 -10.44
N THR A 219 -12.21 7.05 -9.85
CA THR A 219 -12.80 5.92 -9.13
C THR A 219 -13.30 6.26 -7.73
N VAL A 220 -12.76 7.28 -7.06
CA VAL A 220 -13.31 7.76 -5.79
C VAL A 220 -14.61 8.52 -6.03
N GLN A 221 -14.66 9.40 -7.06
CA GLN A 221 -15.89 10.07 -7.46
C GLN A 221 -17.01 9.06 -7.74
N GLU A 222 -16.74 8.02 -8.56
CA GLU A 222 -17.72 6.95 -8.83
C GLU A 222 -18.15 6.23 -7.55
N SER A 223 -17.23 5.96 -6.63
CA SER A 223 -17.52 5.24 -5.39
C SER A 223 -18.31 6.10 -4.39
N MET A 224 -17.94 7.37 -4.21
CA MET A 224 -18.71 8.29 -3.37
C MET A 224 -20.13 8.43 -3.92
N LYS A 225 -20.28 8.68 -5.22
CA LYS A 225 -21.59 8.72 -5.86
C LYS A 225 -22.41 7.47 -5.57
N GLN A 226 -21.85 6.27 -5.82
CA GLN A 226 -22.56 5.01 -5.61
C GLN A 226 -23.07 4.88 -4.17
N PHE A 227 -22.19 4.99 -3.17
CA PHE A 227 -22.54 4.67 -1.80
C PHE A 227 -23.38 5.76 -1.12
N PHE A 228 -23.22 7.02 -1.48
CA PHE A 228 -24.06 8.08 -0.97
C PHE A 228 -25.44 8.12 -1.64
N GLU A 229 -25.54 7.77 -2.94
CA GLU A 229 -26.85 7.56 -3.58
C GLU A 229 -27.57 6.33 -3.02
N GLU A 230 -26.87 5.24 -2.71
CA GLU A 230 -27.45 4.07 -2.01
C GLU A 230 -27.93 4.45 -0.59
N ALA A 231 -27.30 5.43 0.05
CA ALA A 231 -27.68 5.97 1.36
C ALA A 231 -28.82 7.01 1.28
N GLY A 232 -29.29 7.38 0.08
CA GLY A 232 -30.41 8.27 -0.12
C GLY A 232 -30.05 9.71 -0.51
N TRP A 233 -28.77 10.04 -0.63
CA TRP A 233 -28.32 11.34 -1.12
C TRP A 233 -28.43 11.45 -2.65
N SER A 234 -28.19 12.64 -3.21
CA SER A 234 -28.24 12.84 -4.65
C SER A 234 -27.08 13.71 -5.14
N GLU A 235 -26.36 13.27 -6.19
CA GLU A 235 -25.34 14.10 -6.82
C GLU A 235 -25.95 15.23 -7.64
N VAL A 236 -25.48 16.46 -7.42
CA VAL A 236 -25.83 17.63 -8.22
C VAL A 236 -24.97 17.69 -9.47
N ASP A 237 -23.64 17.61 -9.30
CA ASP A 237 -22.66 17.57 -10.37
C ASP A 237 -21.31 17.08 -9.86
N SER A 238 -20.39 16.76 -10.79
CA SER A 238 -19.01 16.39 -10.49
C SER A 238 -18.04 16.98 -11.53
N VAL A 239 -16.96 17.63 -11.07
CA VAL A 239 -16.04 18.38 -11.92
C VAL A 239 -14.60 17.91 -11.72
N PRO A 240 -13.90 17.51 -12.80
CA PRO A 240 -12.50 17.11 -12.73
C PRO A 240 -11.58 18.34 -12.57
N THR A 241 -10.53 18.18 -11.78
CA THR A 241 -9.45 19.14 -11.62
C THR A 241 -8.11 18.50 -12.02
N PRO A 242 -7.24 19.17 -12.79
CA PRO A 242 -5.94 18.63 -13.13
C PRO A 242 -5.09 18.30 -11.89
N LEU A 243 -4.38 17.16 -11.90
CA LEU A 243 -3.43 16.82 -10.83
C LEU A 243 -2.35 17.91 -10.72
N GLY A 244 -2.05 18.36 -9.50
CA GLY A 244 -1.12 19.44 -9.21
C GLY A 244 -1.76 20.86 -9.35
N THR A 245 -3.08 20.95 -9.30
CA THR A 245 -3.79 22.24 -9.27
C THR A 245 -3.41 23.01 -8.01
N SER A 246 -3.00 24.26 -8.17
CA SER A 246 -2.62 25.16 -7.07
C SER A 246 -3.67 26.25 -6.77
N ASP A 247 -4.60 26.49 -7.67
CA ASP A 247 -5.68 27.47 -7.54
C ASP A 247 -7.02 26.81 -7.84
N TYR A 248 -7.82 26.63 -6.79
CA TYR A 248 -9.15 26.03 -6.83
C TYR A 248 -10.29 27.04 -6.86
N SER A 249 -10.01 28.35 -6.85
CA SER A 249 -11.00 29.42 -6.65
C SER A 249 -12.18 29.36 -7.63
N SER A 250 -11.93 29.03 -8.91
CA SER A 250 -13.01 28.92 -9.91
C SER A 250 -13.89 27.69 -9.68
N TYR A 251 -13.28 26.54 -9.34
CA TYR A 251 -13.99 25.30 -9.04
C TYR A 251 -14.84 25.42 -7.77
N LEU A 252 -14.27 26.01 -6.72
CA LEU A 252 -14.97 26.25 -5.45
C LEU A 252 -16.14 27.24 -5.62
N SER A 253 -15.95 28.28 -6.45
CA SER A 253 -17.06 29.22 -6.77
C SER A 253 -18.20 28.53 -7.53
N GLU A 254 -17.88 27.53 -8.39
CA GLU A 254 -18.92 26.75 -9.09
C GLU A 254 -19.65 25.83 -8.10
N ALA A 255 -18.92 25.13 -7.23
CA ALA A 255 -19.49 24.32 -6.17
C ALA A 255 -20.42 25.10 -5.24
N ALA A 256 -19.99 26.26 -4.75
CA ALA A 256 -20.81 27.14 -3.89
C ALA A 256 -22.13 27.60 -4.56
N ASN A 257 -22.12 27.81 -5.89
CA ASN A 257 -23.31 28.19 -6.63
C ASN A 257 -24.18 27.01 -7.08
N SER A 258 -23.79 25.78 -6.81
CA SER A 258 -24.52 24.57 -7.21
C SER A 258 -25.81 24.33 -6.44
N GLY A 259 -25.86 24.85 -5.20
CA GLY A 259 -26.95 24.62 -4.26
C GLY A 259 -26.94 23.25 -3.61
N ALA A 260 -25.80 22.53 -3.69
CA ALA A 260 -25.59 21.28 -2.98
C ALA A 260 -25.38 21.53 -1.47
N ASP A 261 -25.76 20.55 -0.66
CA ASP A 261 -25.62 20.60 0.81
C ASP A 261 -24.20 20.18 1.26
N VAL A 262 -23.52 19.34 0.46
CA VAL A 262 -22.22 18.75 0.79
C VAL A 262 -21.25 18.89 -0.39
N LEU A 263 -20.00 19.26 -0.11
CA LEU A 263 -18.88 19.28 -1.06
C LEU A 263 -17.92 18.13 -0.76
N PHE A 264 -17.77 17.19 -1.69
CA PHE A 264 -16.69 16.22 -1.67
C PHE A 264 -15.45 16.80 -2.37
N LEU A 265 -14.32 16.80 -1.67
CA LEU A 265 -13.02 17.13 -2.21
C LEU A 265 -12.24 15.81 -2.42
N ASP A 266 -12.40 15.21 -3.59
CA ASP A 266 -11.76 13.95 -3.97
C ASP A 266 -10.31 14.20 -4.41
N HIS A 267 -9.54 14.85 -3.51
CA HIS A 267 -8.17 15.27 -3.68
C HIS A 267 -7.28 14.64 -2.60
N TYR A 268 -5.98 14.52 -2.88
CA TYR A 268 -5.01 13.88 -1.98
C TYR A 268 -3.66 14.62 -2.02
N GLY A 269 -2.86 14.43 -0.97
CA GLY A 269 -1.55 15.07 -0.86
C GLY A 269 -1.65 16.59 -0.86
N LEU A 270 -0.78 17.27 -1.60
CA LEU A 270 -0.80 18.73 -1.69
C LEU A 270 -2.07 19.27 -2.37
N ASP A 271 -2.65 18.52 -3.31
CA ASP A 271 -3.92 18.92 -3.96
C ASP A 271 -5.05 18.94 -2.92
N GLY A 272 -5.13 17.94 -2.04
CA GLY A 272 -6.10 17.88 -0.97
C GLY A 272 -5.88 19.00 0.06
N ALA A 273 -4.64 19.22 0.49
CA ALA A 273 -4.34 20.32 1.41
C ALA A 273 -4.69 21.69 0.82
N ASN A 274 -4.38 21.92 -0.46
CA ASN A 274 -4.68 23.18 -1.15
C ASN A 274 -6.19 23.38 -1.34
N SER A 275 -6.91 22.36 -1.78
CA SER A 275 -8.36 22.49 -2.05
C SER A 275 -9.14 22.72 -0.78
N VAL A 276 -8.86 21.99 0.30
CA VAL A 276 -9.55 22.19 1.58
C VAL A 276 -9.21 23.54 2.21
N SER A 277 -7.95 23.96 2.20
CA SER A 277 -7.57 25.28 2.74
C SER A 277 -8.27 26.43 1.99
N GLN A 278 -8.32 26.35 0.65
CA GLN A 278 -8.99 27.37 -0.15
C GLN A 278 -10.52 27.31 0.00
N ALA A 279 -11.12 26.14 0.24
CA ALA A 279 -12.54 26.02 0.53
C ALA A 279 -12.90 26.75 1.85
N ILE A 280 -12.12 26.54 2.91
CA ILE A 280 -12.29 27.23 4.20
C ILE A 280 -12.03 28.74 4.05
N GLU A 281 -10.95 29.15 3.37
CA GLU A 281 -10.66 30.58 3.12
C GLU A 281 -11.77 31.29 2.32
N ALA A 282 -12.47 30.55 1.45
CA ALA A 282 -13.60 31.05 0.67
C ALA A 282 -14.93 31.04 1.44
N GLY A 283 -14.97 30.48 2.67
CA GLY A 283 -16.17 30.37 3.50
C GLY A 283 -17.19 29.35 3.00
N ILE A 284 -16.73 28.32 2.27
CA ILE A 284 -17.60 27.23 1.78
C ILE A 284 -18.23 26.46 2.94
N ASP A 285 -17.46 26.25 4.02
CA ASP A 285 -17.88 25.57 5.25
C ASP A 285 -18.99 26.30 6.03
N GLU A 286 -19.26 27.57 5.72
CA GLU A 286 -20.40 28.31 6.27
C GLU A 286 -21.73 27.96 5.56
N GLU A 287 -21.67 27.39 4.35
CA GLU A 287 -22.81 27.12 3.48
C GLU A 287 -23.00 25.64 3.12
N MET A 288 -21.92 24.83 3.14
CA MET A 288 -21.91 23.43 2.75
C MET A 288 -21.04 22.62 3.75
N GLU A 289 -21.45 21.39 4.06
CA GLU A 289 -20.57 20.45 4.73
C GLU A 289 -19.45 20.02 3.76
N ILE A 290 -18.24 19.78 4.27
CA ILE A 290 -17.09 19.33 3.46
C ILE A 290 -16.69 17.92 3.87
N VAL A 291 -16.44 17.07 2.90
CA VAL A 291 -15.92 15.69 3.08
C VAL A 291 -14.67 15.51 2.24
N LEU A 292 -13.62 14.95 2.84
CA LEU A 292 -12.34 14.66 2.20
C LEU A 292 -12.07 13.15 2.28
N PRO A 293 -12.48 12.35 1.27
CA PRO A 293 -12.58 10.90 1.39
C PRO A 293 -11.32 10.16 1.85
N LEU A 294 -10.14 10.73 1.57
CA LEU A 294 -8.86 10.12 1.96
C LEU A 294 -7.91 11.14 2.54
N TYR A 295 -7.44 10.85 3.75
CA TYR A 295 -6.42 11.62 4.47
C TYR A 295 -5.09 10.86 4.62
N ASN A 296 -4.04 11.61 4.90
CA ASN A 296 -2.84 11.15 5.57
C ASN A 296 -2.28 12.28 6.46
N ARG A 297 -1.31 11.95 7.32
CA ARG A 297 -0.71 12.94 8.22
C ARG A 297 0.04 14.07 7.48
N PRO A 298 0.91 13.81 6.47
CA PRO A 298 1.58 14.87 5.72
C PRO A 298 0.61 15.89 5.11
N MET A 299 -0.49 15.43 4.54
CA MET A 299 -1.54 16.26 3.99
C MET A 299 -2.25 17.08 5.08
N ALA A 300 -2.65 16.44 6.19
CA ALA A 300 -3.31 17.12 7.30
C ALA A 300 -2.40 18.18 7.93
N GLN A 301 -1.10 17.88 8.07
CA GLN A 301 -0.12 18.85 8.54
C GLN A 301 0.00 20.06 7.62
N ALA A 302 -0.08 19.85 6.30
CA ALA A 302 -0.02 20.94 5.32
C ALA A 302 -1.29 21.81 5.33
N ALA A 303 -2.46 21.19 5.55
CA ALA A 303 -3.76 21.88 5.63
C ALA A 303 -3.98 22.59 6.99
N GLY A 304 -3.33 22.13 8.06
CA GLY A 304 -3.45 22.71 9.41
C GLY A 304 -4.91 22.71 9.92
N GLY A 305 -5.37 23.83 10.45
CA GLY A 305 -6.72 23.98 10.99
C GLY A 305 -7.85 23.87 9.97
N ALA A 306 -7.54 23.90 8.66
CA ALA A 306 -8.57 23.80 7.61
C ALA A 306 -9.27 22.42 7.55
N ILE A 307 -8.77 21.43 8.27
CA ILE A 307 -9.43 20.11 8.35
C ILE A 307 -10.41 19.96 9.51
N GLU A 308 -10.58 20.97 10.35
CA GLU A 308 -11.44 20.89 11.54
C GLU A 308 -12.85 20.41 11.19
N GLY A 309 -13.30 19.34 11.83
CA GLY A 309 -14.62 18.76 11.64
C GLY A 309 -14.82 17.95 10.35
N ILE A 310 -13.86 17.93 9.42
CA ILE A 310 -14.02 17.30 8.10
C ILE A 310 -13.77 15.78 8.19
N PHE A 311 -14.74 15.01 7.72
CA PHE A 311 -14.67 13.54 7.68
C PHE A 311 -13.83 13.00 6.53
N GLY A 312 -13.19 11.84 6.77
CA GLY A 312 -12.51 11.07 5.75
C GLY A 312 -12.02 9.72 6.26
N THR A 313 -11.24 9.03 5.45
CA THR A 313 -10.61 7.75 5.82
C THR A 313 -9.09 7.85 5.84
N ILE A 314 -8.43 7.00 6.62
CA ILE A 314 -6.97 6.88 6.68
C ILE A 314 -6.54 5.42 6.57
N ALA A 315 -5.33 5.19 6.09
CA ALA A 315 -4.79 3.83 6.01
C ALA A 315 -4.46 3.26 7.40
N TRP A 316 -3.88 4.08 8.25
CA TRP A 316 -3.44 3.77 9.60
C TRP A 316 -3.03 5.06 10.32
N ASP A 317 -3.12 5.06 11.64
CA ASP A 317 -2.56 6.12 12.49
C ASP A 317 -1.97 5.53 13.78
N SER A 318 -0.97 6.20 14.32
CA SER A 318 -0.29 5.81 15.56
C SER A 318 -1.18 5.84 16.83
N GLN A 319 -2.38 6.43 16.72
CA GLN A 319 -3.39 6.41 17.78
C GLN A 319 -4.15 5.07 17.89
N ILE A 320 -4.00 4.18 16.92
CA ILE A 320 -4.58 2.83 16.96
C ILE A 320 -3.85 2.02 18.02
N ASP A 321 -4.47 1.91 19.22
CA ASP A 321 -3.86 1.28 20.39
C ASP A 321 -3.98 -0.25 20.35
N ASN A 322 -2.99 -0.87 19.75
CA ASN A 322 -2.75 -2.31 19.79
C ASN A 322 -1.25 -2.60 19.70
N GLU A 323 -0.88 -3.84 20.05
CA GLU A 323 0.54 -4.23 20.15
C GLU A 323 1.33 -3.99 18.84
N PRO A 324 0.87 -4.39 17.62
CA PRO A 324 1.61 -4.11 16.40
C PRO A 324 1.77 -2.61 16.12
N SER A 325 0.72 -1.80 16.31
CA SER A 325 0.79 -0.35 16.10
C SER A 325 1.78 0.33 17.04
N ASN A 326 1.78 -0.06 18.31
CA ASN A 326 2.70 0.45 19.33
C ASN A 326 4.14 0.06 19.01
N THR A 327 4.40 -1.22 18.67
CA THR A 327 5.73 -1.72 18.28
C THR A 327 6.29 -0.95 17.09
N PHE A 328 5.48 -0.74 16.04
CA PHE A 328 5.92 0.03 14.86
C PHE A 328 6.21 1.49 15.20
N THR A 329 5.34 2.13 15.98
CA THR A 329 5.49 3.54 16.38
C THR A 329 6.78 3.74 17.19
N GLU A 330 7.06 2.86 18.15
CA GLU A 330 8.28 2.91 18.96
C GLU A 330 9.54 2.66 18.13
N ALA A 331 9.52 1.66 17.25
CA ALA A 331 10.64 1.34 16.38
C ALA A 331 10.96 2.47 15.40
N PHE A 332 9.91 3.06 14.78
CA PHE A 332 10.06 4.19 13.87
C PHE A 332 10.57 5.44 14.60
N GLY A 333 10.00 5.78 15.76
CA GLY A 333 10.44 6.91 16.58
C GLY A 333 11.89 6.76 17.04
N SER A 334 12.31 5.55 17.40
CA SER A 334 13.70 5.25 17.79
C SER A 334 14.68 5.45 16.63
N GLU A 335 14.29 5.12 15.40
CA GLU A 335 15.13 5.29 14.22
C GLU A 335 15.20 6.73 13.71
N TYR A 336 14.10 7.48 13.85
CA TYR A 336 13.92 8.79 13.23
C TYR A 336 13.72 9.93 14.24
N ASP A 337 14.54 9.96 15.29
CA ASP A 337 14.64 11.06 16.27
C ASP A 337 13.31 11.47 16.92
N GLY A 338 12.48 10.48 17.29
CA GLY A 338 11.18 10.70 17.91
C GLY A 338 10.06 11.07 16.93
N ARG A 339 10.28 10.95 15.63
CA ARG A 339 9.26 11.19 14.61
C ARG A 339 8.13 10.18 14.72
N VAL A 340 6.90 10.65 14.68
CA VAL A 340 5.71 9.80 14.66
C VAL A 340 5.49 9.28 13.22
N PRO A 341 5.33 7.96 12.97
CA PRO A 341 5.07 7.41 11.64
C PRO A 341 3.69 7.79 11.12
N SER A 342 3.55 7.83 9.80
CA SER A 342 2.27 8.02 9.10
C SER A 342 1.76 6.72 8.47
N GLY A 343 0.53 6.72 7.95
CA GLY A 343 -0.02 5.60 7.17
C GLY A 343 0.86 5.21 5.96
N PRO A 344 1.38 6.15 5.14
CA PRO A 344 2.39 5.84 4.11
C PRO A 344 3.59 5.05 4.61
N ALA A 345 4.20 5.46 5.73
CA ALA A 345 5.33 4.75 6.32
C ALA A 345 4.95 3.34 6.81
N GLN A 346 3.78 3.22 7.45
CA GLN A 346 3.27 1.93 7.94
C GLN A 346 3.02 0.95 6.78
N LEU A 347 2.36 1.39 5.71
CA LEU A 347 2.09 0.56 4.53
C LEU A 347 3.39 0.08 3.86
N ALA A 348 4.37 0.99 3.70
CA ALA A 348 5.67 0.67 3.12
C ALA A 348 6.41 -0.40 3.94
N TYR A 349 6.41 -0.25 5.26
CA TYR A 349 7.00 -1.21 6.19
C TYR A 349 6.27 -2.56 6.14
N ALA A 350 4.93 -2.54 6.23
CA ALA A 350 4.08 -3.73 6.20
C ALA A 350 4.29 -4.57 4.94
N GLN A 351 4.18 -3.96 3.76
CA GLN A 351 4.27 -4.67 2.49
C GLN A 351 5.65 -5.28 2.24
N THR A 352 6.71 -4.60 2.67
CA THR A 352 8.07 -5.13 2.56
C THR A 352 8.23 -6.40 3.40
N LEU A 353 7.71 -6.39 4.64
CA LEU A 353 7.76 -7.56 5.51
C LEU A 353 6.84 -8.69 5.01
N GLN A 354 5.67 -8.37 4.46
CA GLN A 354 4.77 -9.37 3.88
C GLN A 354 5.40 -10.09 2.69
N TYR A 355 6.07 -9.36 1.79
CA TYR A 355 6.82 -9.98 0.71
C TYR A 355 7.94 -10.88 1.24
N ALA A 356 8.72 -10.41 2.20
CA ALA A 356 9.80 -11.18 2.82
C ALA A 356 9.27 -12.44 3.52
N ALA A 357 8.19 -12.33 4.29
CA ALA A 357 7.57 -13.47 4.97
C ALA A 357 6.98 -14.50 3.97
N ALA A 358 6.36 -14.03 2.88
CA ALA A 358 5.90 -14.92 1.81
C ALA A 358 7.06 -15.64 1.12
N THR A 359 8.18 -14.96 0.93
CA THR A 359 9.42 -15.54 0.37
C THR A 359 10.00 -16.61 1.30
N GLU A 360 10.01 -16.38 2.60
CA GLU A 360 10.44 -17.38 3.60
C GLU A 360 9.51 -18.61 3.62
N ARG A 361 8.18 -18.41 3.53
CA ARG A 361 7.22 -19.51 3.44
C ARG A 361 7.37 -20.31 2.15
N ALA A 362 7.59 -19.62 1.02
CA ALA A 362 7.86 -20.24 -0.27
C ALA A 362 9.19 -21.02 -0.30
N GLY A 363 10.14 -20.66 0.57
CA GLY A 363 11.50 -21.21 0.57
C GLY A 363 12.32 -20.80 -0.65
N THR A 364 11.88 -19.80 -1.40
CA THR A 364 12.50 -19.35 -2.66
C THR A 364 12.10 -17.93 -3.00
N PHE A 365 12.96 -17.18 -3.71
CA PHE A 365 12.61 -15.92 -4.37
C PHE A 365 11.95 -16.11 -5.75
N TYR A 366 11.67 -17.33 -6.16
CA TYR A 366 11.01 -17.60 -7.44
C TYR A 366 9.59 -16.99 -7.45
N PRO A 367 9.30 -15.99 -8.31
CA PRO A 367 8.09 -15.16 -8.15
C PRO A 367 6.78 -15.96 -8.12
N PRO A 368 6.53 -17.00 -8.97
CA PRO A 368 5.28 -17.75 -8.91
C PRO A 368 5.02 -18.44 -7.57
N GLU A 369 6.06 -18.93 -6.86
CA GLU A 369 5.87 -19.55 -5.54
C GLU A 369 5.59 -18.49 -4.48
N VAL A 370 6.27 -17.33 -4.53
CA VAL A 370 5.98 -16.21 -3.62
C VAL A 370 4.55 -15.69 -3.81
N ILE A 371 4.08 -15.59 -5.06
CA ILE A 371 2.69 -15.21 -5.38
C ILE A 371 1.71 -16.18 -4.72
N ARG A 372 1.93 -17.51 -4.83
CA ARG A 372 1.05 -18.53 -4.23
C ARG A 372 0.99 -18.42 -2.70
N GLU A 373 2.10 -18.03 -2.07
CA GLU A 373 2.14 -17.81 -0.61
C GLU A 373 1.47 -16.52 -0.15
N LEU A 374 1.34 -15.53 -1.03
CA LEU A 374 0.57 -14.31 -0.76
C LEU A 374 -0.93 -14.51 -1.00
N GLU A 375 -1.32 -15.28 -2.02
CA GLU A 375 -2.70 -15.49 -2.41
C GLU A 375 -3.52 -16.22 -1.32
N GLY A 376 -4.50 -15.54 -0.76
CA GLY A 376 -5.36 -16.08 0.28
C GLY A 376 -4.75 -16.10 1.69
N TYR A 377 -3.56 -15.52 1.87
CA TYR A 377 -2.91 -15.46 3.17
C TYR A 377 -3.67 -14.55 4.14
N GLU A 378 -3.92 -15.08 5.34
CA GLU A 378 -4.53 -14.32 6.44
C GLU A 378 -3.48 -13.94 7.48
N TYR A 379 -3.52 -12.70 7.96
CA TYR A 379 -2.59 -12.13 8.93
C TYR A 379 -3.30 -11.13 9.84
N ASP A 380 -2.72 -10.82 11.01
CA ASP A 380 -3.28 -9.90 12.02
C ASP A 380 -2.20 -9.09 12.76
N ASN A 381 -0.98 -9.05 12.22
CA ASN A 381 0.22 -8.55 12.88
C ASN A 381 0.75 -7.22 12.35
N ILE A 382 -0.07 -6.46 11.60
CA ILE A 382 0.33 -5.14 11.04
C ILE A 382 -0.49 -3.97 11.57
N GLY A 383 -1.26 -4.17 12.64
CA GLY A 383 -1.94 -3.10 13.37
C GLY A 383 -3.38 -2.79 12.98
N MET A 384 -3.92 -3.43 11.93
CA MET A 384 -5.32 -3.21 11.50
C MET A 384 -6.25 -4.39 11.79
N GLY A 385 -5.84 -5.28 12.69
CA GLY A 385 -6.55 -6.50 13.03
C GLY A 385 -6.41 -7.56 11.94
N LYS A 386 -7.38 -8.47 11.86
CA LYS A 386 -7.32 -9.58 10.93
C LYS A 386 -7.56 -9.13 9.48
N GLU A 387 -6.62 -9.44 8.61
CA GLU A 387 -6.62 -9.09 7.20
C GLU A 387 -6.47 -10.34 6.31
N THR A 388 -6.80 -10.20 5.04
CA THR A 388 -6.64 -11.28 4.05
C THR A 388 -6.16 -10.69 2.74
N MET A 389 -5.02 -11.15 2.24
CA MET A 389 -4.59 -10.86 0.87
C MET A 389 -5.37 -11.77 -0.09
N ARG A 390 -6.28 -11.20 -0.84
CA ARG A 390 -7.23 -11.97 -1.66
C ARG A 390 -6.54 -12.60 -2.87
N ALA A 391 -6.89 -13.83 -3.18
CA ALA A 391 -6.31 -14.55 -4.32
C ALA A 391 -6.91 -14.15 -5.67
N CYS A 392 -8.09 -13.53 -5.71
CA CYS A 392 -8.79 -13.25 -6.95
C CYS A 392 -8.45 -11.90 -7.60
N ASP A 393 -7.93 -10.95 -6.82
CA ASP A 393 -7.63 -9.61 -7.30
C ASP A 393 -6.39 -8.99 -6.62
N HIS A 394 -5.73 -9.72 -5.72
CA HIS A 394 -4.56 -9.29 -4.96
C HIS A 394 -4.76 -8.00 -4.15
N GLN A 395 -6.00 -7.77 -3.73
CA GLN A 395 -6.40 -6.70 -2.83
C GLN A 395 -6.45 -7.21 -1.39
N ALA A 396 -5.77 -6.54 -0.47
CA ALA A 396 -5.97 -6.79 0.95
C ALA A 396 -7.38 -6.39 1.38
N GLN A 397 -8.07 -7.29 2.05
CA GLN A 397 -9.33 -7.03 2.71
C GLN A 397 -9.05 -6.73 4.17
N ARG A 398 -9.28 -5.49 4.60
CA ARG A 398 -8.84 -4.94 5.88
C ARG A 398 -9.86 -3.99 6.49
N ALA A 399 -9.73 -3.68 7.77
CA ALA A 399 -10.51 -2.64 8.44
C ALA A 399 -10.08 -1.24 7.97
N ILE A 400 -11.00 -0.29 8.01
CA ILE A 400 -10.79 1.10 7.56
C ILE A 400 -11.17 2.06 8.68
N PRO A 401 -10.22 2.84 9.20
CA PRO A 401 -10.53 3.93 10.11
C PRO A 401 -11.21 5.09 9.37
N VAL A 402 -12.35 5.53 9.91
CA VAL A 402 -12.99 6.78 9.56
C VAL A 402 -12.59 7.80 10.62
N VAL A 403 -12.16 8.95 10.17
CA VAL A 403 -11.61 10.01 11.00
C VAL A 403 -12.32 11.33 10.77
N GLN A 404 -12.21 12.22 11.77
CA GLN A 404 -12.57 13.63 11.67
C GLN A 404 -11.34 14.48 12.00
N GLY A 405 -11.12 15.55 11.25
CA GLY A 405 -10.01 16.45 11.46
C GLY A 405 -10.15 17.22 12.76
N LEU A 406 -9.04 17.37 13.52
CA LEU A 406 -8.98 18.14 14.76
C LEU A 406 -8.82 19.63 14.46
N SER A 407 -9.32 20.48 15.37
CA SER A 407 -9.05 21.93 15.36
C SER A 407 -7.54 22.20 15.54
N GLU A 408 -7.06 23.34 15.04
CA GLU A 408 -5.65 23.74 15.17
C GLU A 408 -5.15 23.71 16.63
N SER A 409 -6.00 24.03 17.58
CA SER A 409 -5.67 24.05 19.01
C SER A 409 -5.55 22.65 19.64
N GLU A 410 -6.15 21.64 19.03
CA GLU A 410 -6.11 20.24 19.45
C GLU A 410 -5.02 19.45 18.73
N GLN A 411 -4.55 19.94 17.59
CA GLN A 411 -3.46 19.32 16.83
C GLN A 411 -2.13 19.42 17.60
N GLY A 412 -1.34 18.36 17.60
CA GLY A 412 -0.01 18.37 18.21
C GLY A 412 0.62 16.98 18.27
N GLU A 413 1.93 16.95 18.43
CA GLU A 413 2.74 15.72 18.55
C GLU A 413 2.44 14.65 17.49
N GLY A 414 2.03 15.08 16.28
CA GLY A 414 1.65 14.21 15.17
C GLY A 414 0.20 13.74 15.17
N GLN A 415 -0.64 14.25 16.05
CA GLN A 415 -2.09 14.02 16.07
C GLN A 415 -2.80 15.12 15.26
N PHE A 416 -3.56 14.71 14.26
CA PHE A 416 -4.34 15.58 13.38
C PHE A 416 -5.81 15.14 13.30
N PHE A 417 -6.12 13.95 13.79
CA PHE A 417 -7.41 13.30 13.62
C PHE A 417 -7.95 12.77 14.93
N GLU A 418 -9.27 12.74 15.04
CA GLU A 418 -10.01 11.85 15.91
C GLU A 418 -10.47 10.63 15.09
N ILE A 419 -10.22 9.40 15.60
CA ILE A 419 -10.76 8.18 14.98
C ILE A 419 -12.19 8.01 15.48
N VAL A 420 -13.16 8.32 14.64
CA VAL A 420 -14.59 8.28 15.00
C VAL A 420 -15.20 6.89 14.80
N ASN A 421 -14.65 6.09 13.90
CA ASN A 421 -15.07 4.71 13.66
C ASN A 421 -13.93 3.89 13.06
N ILE A 422 -13.93 2.57 13.29
CA ILE A 422 -13.13 1.61 12.54
C ILE A 422 -14.09 0.61 11.92
N THR A 423 -14.37 0.78 10.63
CA THR A 423 -15.25 -0.11 9.89
C THR A 423 -14.54 -1.43 9.63
N GLY A 424 -15.11 -2.52 10.12
CA GLY A 424 -14.47 -3.85 10.05
C GLY A 424 -14.36 -4.38 8.62
N ARG A 425 -13.34 -5.21 8.37
CA ARG A 425 -13.06 -5.79 7.04
C ARG A 425 -14.27 -6.48 6.38
N ASP A 426 -15.13 -7.12 7.18
CA ASP A 426 -16.30 -7.85 6.66
C ASP A 426 -17.45 -6.89 6.24
N GLN A 427 -17.41 -5.64 6.70
CA GLN A 427 -18.37 -4.60 6.32
C GLN A 427 -17.96 -3.87 5.03
N VAL A 428 -16.65 -3.78 4.76
CA VAL A 428 -16.11 -3.14 3.55
C VAL A 428 -15.65 -4.15 2.50
N GLY A 429 -15.83 -5.44 2.76
CA GLY A 429 -15.46 -6.51 1.85
C GLY A 429 -16.48 -6.68 0.71
N TYR A 430 -16.01 -7.23 -0.41
CA TYR A 430 -16.81 -7.58 -1.57
C TYR A 430 -16.37 -8.93 -2.14
N GLY A 431 -17.28 -9.64 -2.84
CA GLY A 431 -16.97 -10.91 -3.50
C GLY A 431 -16.02 -10.76 -4.68
N CYS A 432 -15.40 -11.87 -5.11
CA CYS A 432 -14.55 -11.88 -6.30
C CYS A 432 -15.29 -11.59 -7.61
N ASP A 433 -16.61 -11.72 -7.59
CA ASP A 433 -17.53 -11.45 -8.70
C ASP A 433 -18.27 -10.10 -8.55
N ALA A 434 -17.88 -9.27 -7.58
CA ALA A 434 -18.52 -8.01 -7.24
C ALA A 434 -17.50 -6.86 -7.14
N GLY A 435 -18.01 -5.62 -7.16
CA GLY A 435 -17.20 -4.41 -7.05
C GLY A 435 -16.03 -4.37 -8.04
N PRO A 436 -14.88 -3.84 -7.66
CA PRO A 436 -13.70 -3.78 -8.53
C PRO A 436 -13.19 -5.14 -9.00
N ALA A 437 -13.26 -6.18 -8.13
CA ALA A 437 -12.77 -7.52 -8.45
C ALA A 437 -13.47 -8.18 -9.64
N ALA A 438 -14.73 -7.86 -9.89
CA ALA A 438 -15.49 -8.40 -11.03
C ALA A 438 -14.88 -8.06 -12.41
N LYS A 439 -13.96 -7.09 -12.45
CA LYS A 439 -13.26 -6.65 -13.66
C LYS A 439 -11.80 -7.12 -13.72
N CYS A 440 -11.33 -7.87 -12.70
CA CYS A 440 -9.93 -8.29 -12.60
C CYS A 440 -9.67 -9.58 -13.39
N GLU A 441 -8.62 -9.56 -14.21
CA GLU A 441 -8.06 -10.72 -14.89
C GLU A 441 -6.55 -10.76 -14.63
N LEU A 442 -6.14 -11.44 -13.55
CA LEU A 442 -4.75 -11.42 -13.05
C LEU A 442 -3.69 -11.89 -14.07
N GLY A 443 -4.06 -12.68 -15.06
CA GLY A 443 -3.10 -13.23 -16.02
C GLY A 443 -2.34 -14.45 -15.49
N LYS A 444 -1.22 -14.78 -16.14
CA LYS A 444 -0.45 -16.01 -15.89
C LYS A 444 0.61 -15.83 -14.83
N TYR A 445 1.02 -16.94 -14.21
CA TYR A 445 2.19 -16.99 -13.33
C TYR A 445 3.52 -16.92 -14.10
N GLY A 446 3.57 -17.44 -15.35
CA GLY A 446 4.78 -17.45 -16.18
C GLY A 446 5.65 -18.71 -15.98
N ASP A 447 5.19 -19.70 -15.25
CA ASP A 447 5.83 -21.00 -15.01
C ASP A 447 5.13 -22.17 -15.73
N GLU A 448 4.21 -21.86 -16.64
CA GLU A 448 3.38 -22.80 -17.40
C GLU A 448 4.06 -23.31 -18.69
#